data_142a2f7bc62448027699bd66020ab429
#
_entry.id   142a2f7bc62448027699bd66020ab429
#
_cell.length_a   1.000
_cell.length_b   1.000
_cell.length_c   1.000
_cell.angle_alpha   90.00
_cell.angle_beta   90.00
_cell.angle_gamma   90.00
#
_symmetry.space_group_name_H-M   'P 1'
#
loop_
_entity.id
_entity.type
_entity.pdbx_description
1 polymer ?
#
loop_
_entity_poly.entity_id
_entity_poly.type
_entity_poly.pdbx_seq_one_letter_code
_entity_poly.pdbx_strand_id
1 'polypeptide(L)'
;ILPKNTRVYIAHIEGTPIEDMVKTAKRLAEDGFSTMPHFPARIIRDKATLNDWISRYQGEAGVAQALLLAGGISKPHGEYESSMDLLETGLFDRANFKNIHIAGHPEGNKDIDPDGSSKNVDAALKWKQSYKDKTDAKMAIATQFSFESGPIIKWANSIKNAGIDIPIHIGIAGPAKLQTLIRFAIACGVGPSLKVLQNEQQTLQSFFCLTNQPKF
;
A
#
# COMPACT_ATOMS: atom_id res chain seq x y z
N ILE A 1 -12.14 10.80 -16.60
CA ILE A 1 -13.00 10.71 -15.42
C ILE A 1 -13.14 9.24 -15.08
N LEU A 2 -12.91 8.86 -13.82
CA LEU A 2 -13.07 7.48 -13.35
C LEU A 2 -14.56 7.14 -13.22
N PRO A 3 -14.96 5.88 -13.49
CA PRO A 3 -16.34 5.44 -13.27
C PRO A 3 -16.76 5.59 -11.79
N LYS A 4 -18.05 5.80 -11.54
CA LYS A 4 -18.61 5.73 -10.18
C LYS A 4 -18.32 4.36 -9.56
N ASN A 5 -18.26 4.31 -8.24
CA ASN A 5 -17.89 3.12 -7.46
C ASN A 5 -16.45 2.62 -7.69
N THR A 6 -15.61 3.34 -8.45
CA THR A 6 -14.17 3.03 -8.48
C THR A 6 -13.62 3.10 -7.07
N ARG A 7 -12.87 2.05 -6.66
CA ARG A 7 -12.20 2.05 -5.36
C ARG A 7 -11.01 3.01 -5.39
N VAL A 8 -10.98 3.92 -4.42
CA VAL A 8 -9.90 4.89 -4.25
C VAL A 8 -9.21 4.66 -2.92
N TYR A 9 -7.93 4.30 -2.99
CA TYR A 9 -7.08 4.23 -1.81
C TYR A 9 -6.65 5.64 -1.41
N ILE A 10 -6.74 5.94 -0.10
CA ILE A 10 -6.36 7.24 0.45
C ILE A 10 -5.14 7.05 1.34
N ALA A 11 -3.97 7.46 0.85
CA ALA A 11 -2.72 7.32 1.60
C ALA A 11 -2.74 8.25 2.82
N HIS A 12 -2.48 7.69 4.01
CA HIS A 12 -2.28 8.45 5.24
C HIS A 12 -0.78 8.62 5.47
N ILE A 13 -0.30 9.83 5.31
CA ILE A 13 1.11 10.20 5.50
C ILE A 13 1.28 10.73 6.92
N GLU A 14 2.39 10.36 7.55
CA GLU A 14 2.74 10.87 8.89
C GLU A 14 2.62 12.40 8.96
N GLY A 15 2.07 12.89 10.07
CA GLY A 15 1.83 14.31 10.29
C GLY A 15 0.52 14.85 9.68
N THR A 16 -0.19 14.06 8.86
CA THR A 16 -1.51 14.46 8.36
C THR A 16 -2.57 14.24 9.46
N PRO A 17 -3.32 15.28 9.86
CA PRO A 17 -4.39 15.14 10.83
C PRO A 17 -5.49 14.18 10.35
N ILE A 18 -6.05 13.40 11.25
CA ILE A 18 -7.14 12.47 10.93
C ILE A 18 -8.37 13.19 10.36
N GLU A 19 -8.61 14.43 10.80
CA GLU A 19 -9.67 15.29 10.30
C GLU A 19 -9.60 15.50 8.79
N ASP A 20 -8.41 15.74 8.27
CA ASP A 20 -8.20 15.98 6.83
C ASP A 20 -8.35 14.68 6.03
N MET A 21 -7.96 13.56 6.63
CA MET A 21 -8.15 12.24 6.04
C MET A 21 -9.63 11.88 5.94
N VAL A 22 -10.40 12.11 7.02
CA VAL A 22 -11.86 11.85 7.06
C VAL A 22 -12.59 12.77 6.09
N LYS A 23 -12.25 14.07 6.05
CA LYS A 23 -12.81 15.03 5.05
C LYS A 23 -12.53 14.59 3.62
N THR A 24 -11.32 14.08 3.35
CA THR A 24 -10.97 13.58 2.03
C THR A 24 -11.79 12.36 1.66
N ALA A 25 -11.96 11.41 2.59
CA ALA A 25 -12.78 10.22 2.37
C ALA A 25 -14.24 10.60 2.12
N LYS A 26 -14.80 11.53 2.90
CA LYS A 26 -16.17 12.04 2.74
C LYS A 26 -16.37 12.66 1.36
N ARG A 27 -15.50 13.58 0.95
CA ARG A 27 -15.58 14.23 -0.36
C ARG A 27 -15.55 13.22 -1.50
N LEU A 28 -14.63 12.26 -1.47
CA LEU A 28 -14.55 11.22 -2.49
C LEU A 28 -15.79 10.31 -2.50
N ALA A 29 -16.38 10.01 -1.35
CA ALA A 29 -17.63 9.26 -1.27
C ALA A 29 -18.80 10.06 -1.88
N GLU A 30 -18.89 11.36 -1.61
CA GLU A 30 -19.87 12.27 -2.21
C GLU A 30 -19.71 12.38 -3.73
N ASP A 31 -18.48 12.32 -4.23
CA ASP A 31 -18.15 12.24 -5.67
C ASP A 31 -18.52 10.87 -6.30
N GLY A 32 -18.97 9.91 -5.50
CA GLY A 32 -19.43 8.59 -5.93
C GLY A 32 -18.36 7.52 -6.00
N PHE A 33 -17.23 7.72 -5.32
CA PHE A 33 -16.15 6.72 -5.24
C PHE A 33 -16.32 5.82 -4.01
N SER A 34 -15.75 4.60 -4.11
CA SER A 34 -15.67 3.65 -3.00
C SER A 34 -14.34 3.85 -2.27
N THR A 35 -14.36 4.53 -1.13
CA THR A 35 -13.16 4.94 -0.42
C THR A 35 -12.56 3.84 0.44
N MET A 36 -11.23 3.71 0.40
CA MET A 36 -10.45 2.76 1.19
C MET A 36 -9.23 3.47 1.79
N PRO A 37 -9.37 4.08 2.98
CA PRO A 37 -8.25 4.74 3.65
C PRO A 37 -7.20 3.75 4.11
N HIS A 38 -5.94 4.21 4.13
CA HIS A 38 -4.84 3.51 4.76
C HIS A 38 -4.91 3.67 6.28
N PHE A 39 -4.62 2.57 6.97
CA PHE A 39 -4.37 2.54 8.42
C PHE A 39 -2.92 2.10 8.65
N PRO A 40 -1.98 3.05 8.70
CA PRO A 40 -0.58 2.75 8.97
C PRO A 40 -0.38 2.48 10.46
N ALA A 41 -0.06 1.25 10.82
CA ALA A 41 0.06 0.82 12.21
C ALA A 41 0.99 1.71 13.04
N ARG A 42 2.18 2.00 12.50
CA ARG A 42 3.23 2.71 13.24
C ARG A 42 2.90 4.16 13.61
N ILE A 43 1.92 4.81 12.97
CA ILE A 43 1.48 6.17 13.37
C ILE A 43 0.26 6.16 14.30
N ILE A 44 -0.29 5.02 14.61
CA ILE A 44 -1.42 4.85 15.54
C ILE A 44 -0.86 4.51 16.92
N ARG A 45 -1.12 5.37 17.91
CA ARG A 45 -0.52 5.23 19.23
C ARG A 45 -1.02 4.03 20.03
N ASP A 46 -2.34 3.84 20.02
CA ASP A 46 -3.00 2.89 20.89
C ASP A 46 -4.38 2.47 20.34
N LYS A 47 -5.00 1.53 21.03
CA LYS A 47 -6.33 1.00 20.68
C LYS A 47 -7.43 2.06 20.71
N ALA A 48 -7.33 3.05 21.59
CA ALA A 48 -8.31 4.14 21.69
C ALA A 48 -8.23 5.03 20.44
N THR A 49 -7.02 5.39 20.02
CA THR A 49 -6.76 6.14 18.78
C THR A 49 -7.27 5.38 17.55
N LEU A 50 -6.99 4.07 17.45
CA LEU A 50 -7.48 3.26 16.35
C LEU A 50 -9.02 3.22 16.31
N ASN A 51 -9.66 3.03 17.47
CA ASN A 51 -11.11 3.01 17.56
C ASN A 51 -11.73 4.38 17.21
N ASP A 52 -11.12 5.48 17.61
CA ASP A 52 -11.54 6.83 17.21
C ASP A 52 -11.48 7.01 15.69
N TRP A 53 -10.36 6.64 15.05
CA TRP A 53 -10.21 6.74 13.60
C TRP A 53 -11.26 5.91 12.85
N ILE A 54 -11.49 4.67 13.28
CA ILE A 54 -12.52 3.79 12.72
C ILE A 54 -13.90 4.45 12.84
N SER A 55 -14.26 4.93 14.04
CA SER A 55 -15.56 5.55 14.32
C SER A 55 -15.79 6.79 13.47
N ARG A 56 -14.77 7.63 13.32
CA ARG A 56 -14.84 8.84 12.50
C ARG A 56 -14.97 8.53 11.01
N TYR A 57 -14.15 7.62 10.48
CA TYR A 57 -14.26 7.20 9.09
C TYR A 57 -15.65 6.63 8.76
N GLN A 58 -16.21 5.82 9.66
CA GLN A 58 -17.56 5.26 9.47
C GLN A 58 -18.65 6.32 9.63
N GLY A 59 -18.63 7.06 10.73
CA GLY A 59 -19.68 8.01 11.09
C GLY A 59 -19.75 9.24 10.20
N GLU A 60 -18.58 9.76 9.77
CA GLU A 60 -18.53 11.00 9.01
C GLU A 60 -18.41 10.79 7.48
N ALA A 61 -17.86 9.65 7.05
CA ALA A 61 -17.56 9.38 5.63
C ALA A 61 -18.13 8.06 5.09
N GLY A 62 -18.86 7.28 5.90
CA GLY A 62 -19.47 6.02 5.48
C GLY A 62 -18.47 4.94 5.05
N VAL A 63 -17.24 5.00 5.53
CA VAL A 63 -16.17 4.07 5.13
C VAL A 63 -16.44 2.68 5.70
N ALA A 64 -16.42 1.67 4.84
CA ALA A 64 -16.56 0.26 5.21
C ALA A 64 -15.41 -0.62 4.67
N GLN A 65 -14.31 0.01 4.27
CA GLN A 65 -13.15 -0.65 3.69
C GLN A 65 -11.86 -0.03 4.23
N ALA A 66 -10.80 -0.82 4.39
CA ALA A 66 -9.52 -0.35 4.87
C ALA A 66 -8.35 -1.06 4.18
N LEU A 67 -7.24 -0.35 3.95
CA LEU A 67 -5.93 -0.95 3.67
C LEU A 67 -5.06 -0.84 4.92
N LEU A 68 -4.69 -1.99 5.47
CA LEU A 68 -3.86 -2.08 6.66
C LEU A 68 -2.40 -2.34 6.27
N LEU A 69 -1.50 -1.52 6.77
CA LEU A 69 -0.06 -1.60 6.49
C LEU A 69 0.76 -1.17 7.72
N ALA A 70 2.06 -1.46 7.71
CA ALA A 70 2.93 -1.03 8.81
C ALA A 70 3.09 0.50 8.83
N GLY A 71 3.29 1.11 7.67
CA GLY A 71 3.64 2.52 7.52
C GLY A 71 5.12 2.72 7.22
N GLY A 72 5.50 3.93 6.79
CA GLY A 72 6.85 4.25 6.32
C GLY A 72 7.81 4.75 7.41
N ILE A 73 7.36 4.97 8.64
CA ILE A 73 8.22 5.43 9.73
C ILE A 73 8.97 4.25 10.36
N SER A 74 10.23 4.48 10.74
CA SER A 74 11.08 3.43 11.31
C SER A 74 10.76 3.11 12.77
N LYS A 75 10.31 4.11 13.54
CA LYS A 75 9.96 3.96 14.97
C LYS A 75 8.47 4.20 15.16
N PRO A 76 7.72 3.20 15.66
CA PRO A 76 6.30 3.36 15.97
C PRO A 76 6.05 4.47 16.99
N HIS A 77 4.92 5.18 16.84
CA HIS A 77 4.46 6.17 17.80
C HIS A 77 3.84 5.54 19.07
N GLY A 78 3.51 4.26 19.01
CA GLY A 78 2.85 3.54 20.08
C GLY A 78 3.02 2.03 20.01
N GLU A 79 1.93 1.30 20.22
CA GLU A 79 1.92 -0.14 20.47
C GLU A 79 1.99 -1.00 19.18
N TYR A 80 1.78 -0.40 18.00
CA TYR A 80 1.60 -1.16 16.77
C TYR A 80 2.79 -1.02 15.82
N GLU A 81 3.39 -2.13 15.46
CA GLU A 81 4.51 -2.20 14.52
C GLU A 81 4.09 -2.64 13.12
N SER A 82 3.02 -3.43 13.03
CA SER A 82 2.58 -4.09 11.80
C SER A 82 1.06 -4.07 11.62
N SER A 83 0.62 -4.38 10.41
CA SER A 83 -0.80 -4.57 10.14
C SER A 83 -1.41 -5.78 10.86
N MET A 84 -0.60 -6.72 11.32
CA MET A 84 -1.07 -7.86 12.11
C MET A 84 -1.56 -7.40 13.48
N ASP A 85 -0.84 -6.49 14.13
CA ASP A 85 -1.24 -5.91 15.41
C ASP A 85 -2.59 -5.19 15.30
N LEU A 86 -2.82 -4.48 14.19
CA LEU A 86 -4.12 -3.84 13.92
C LEU A 86 -5.24 -4.88 13.79
N LEU A 87 -5.01 -5.96 13.05
CA LEU A 87 -5.98 -7.05 12.87
C LEU A 87 -6.29 -7.75 14.19
N GLU A 88 -5.28 -8.00 15.03
CA GLU A 88 -5.43 -8.66 16.33
C GLU A 88 -6.28 -7.87 17.33
N THR A 89 -6.43 -6.55 17.15
CA THR A 89 -7.34 -5.74 17.97
C THR A 89 -8.80 -6.19 17.87
N GLY A 90 -9.18 -6.82 16.75
CA GLY A 90 -10.56 -7.18 16.40
C GLY A 90 -11.48 -5.97 16.18
N LEU A 91 -10.93 -4.74 16.10
CA LEU A 91 -11.75 -3.53 15.95
C LEU A 91 -12.41 -3.42 14.58
N PHE A 92 -11.73 -3.86 13.53
CA PHE A 92 -12.29 -3.84 12.17
C PHE A 92 -13.47 -4.80 12.01
N ASP A 93 -13.40 -5.99 12.62
CA ASP A 93 -14.50 -6.96 12.61
C ASP A 93 -15.69 -6.44 13.43
N ARG A 94 -15.44 -5.93 14.63
CA ARG A 94 -16.49 -5.30 15.46
C ARG A 94 -17.17 -4.11 14.78
N ALA A 95 -16.41 -3.34 14.01
CA ALA A 95 -16.89 -2.23 13.21
C ALA A 95 -17.49 -2.68 11.86
N ASN A 96 -17.55 -3.99 11.60
CA ASN A 96 -18.21 -4.59 10.44
C ASN A 96 -17.64 -4.12 9.09
N PHE A 97 -16.30 -3.99 9.00
CA PHE A 97 -15.63 -3.68 7.75
C PHE A 97 -15.89 -4.79 6.72
N LYS A 98 -16.26 -4.40 5.50
CA LYS A 98 -16.63 -5.33 4.43
C LYS A 98 -15.43 -5.81 3.62
N ASN A 99 -14.42 -4.96 3.49
CA ASN A 99 -13.19 -5.29 2.77
C ASN A 99 -11.99 -4.81 3.57
N ILE A 100 -11.03 -5.70 3.77
CA ILE A 100 -9.75 -5.41 4.39
C ILE A 100 -8.65 -5.80 3.41
N HIS A 101 -7.92 -4.80 2.92
CA HIS A 101 -6.74 -5.05 2.11
C HIS A 101 -5.49 -4.99 2.97
N ILE A 102 -4.49 -5.73 2.54
CA ILE A 102 -3.17 -5.83 3.20
C ILE A 102 -2.08 -5.56 2.17
N ALA A 103 -0.94 -5.04 2.62
CA ALA A 103 0.18 -4.75 1.74
C ALA A 103 0.85 -6.05 1.24
N GLY A 104 1.20 -6.06 -0.05
CA GLY A 104 2.02 -7.08 -0.71
C GLY A 104 3.31 -6.50 -1.28
N HIS A 105 4.39 -7.27 -1.23
CA HIS A 105 5.74 -6.82 -1.58
C HIS A 105 6.39 -7.72 -2.65
N PRO A 106 6.00 -7.62 -3.94
CA PRO A 106 6.54 -8.47 -5.00
C PRO A 106 8.05 -8.32 -5.21
N GLU A 107 8.60 -7.15 -4.90
CA GLU A 107 10.02 -6.84 -5.02
C GLU A 107 10.78 -6.94 -3.68
N GLY A 108 10.14 -7.53 -2.65
CA GLY A 108 10.64 -7.54 -1.28
C GLY A 108 10.40 -6.21 -0.57
N ASN A 109 10.83 -6.14 0.67
CA ASN A 109 10.77 -4.92 1.49
C ASN A 109 11.95 -4.89 2.47
N LYS A 110 12.88 -3.97 2.25
CA LYS A 110 14.11 -3.86 3.06
C LYS A 110 13.87 -3.37 4.49
N ASP A 111 12.74 -2.75 4.77
CA ASP A 111 12.36 -2.37 6.14
C ASP A 111 11.94 -3.60 6.96
N ILE A 112 11.37 -4.61 6.28
CA ILE A 112 10.90 -5.86 6.89
C ILE A 112 12.01 -6.92 6.89
N ASP A 113 12.71 -7.07 5.76
CA ASP A 113 13.80 -8.03 5.54
C ASP A 113 15.06 -7.29 5.07
N PRO A 114 15.85 -6.67 6.01
CA PRO A 114 17.04 -5.87 5.67
C PRO A 114 18.15 -6.67 4.99
N ASP A 115 18.19 -7.99 5.18
CA ASP A 115 19.12 -8.92 4.56
C ASP A 115 18.79 -9.22 3.08
N GLY A 116 17.66 -8.68 2.59
CA GLY A 116 17.17 -8.92 1.23
C GLY A 116 16.47 -10.26 1.04
N SER A 117 16.21 -10.99 2.11
CA SER A 117 15.35 -12.18 2.08
C SER A 117 13.88 -11.81 1.93
N SER A 118 12.98 -12.79 1.93
CA SER A 118 11.53 -12.61 2.03
C SER A 118 10.95 -13.29 3.27
N LYS A 119 11.79 -13.66 4.22
CA LYS A 119 11.41 -14.53 5.34
C LYS A 119 10.28 -13.93 6.19
N ASN A 120 10.43 -12.67 6.59
CA ASN A 120 9.45 -12.02 7.44
C ASN A 120 8.19 -11.61 6.65
N VAL A 121 8.37 -11.15 5.41
CA VAL A 121 7.24 -10.85 4.48
C VAL A 121 6.41 -12.10 4.24
N ASP A 122 7.03 -13.25 3.96
CA ASP A 122 6.34 -14.53 3.71
C ASP A 122 5.65 -15.04 4.99
N ALA A 123 6.30 -14.92 6.15
CA ALA A 123 5.70 -15.27 7.44
C ALA A 123 4.46 -14.42 7.73
N ALA A 124 4.53 -13.11 7.49
CA ALA A 124 3.41 -12.20 7.66
C ALA A 124 2.24 -12.54 6.71
N LEU A 125 2.52 -12.92 5.45
CA LEU A 125 1.48 -13.34 4.52
C LEU A 125 0.82 -14.66 4.93
N LYS A 126 1.58 -15.64 5.40
CA LYS A 126 1.04 -16.90 5.95
C LYS A 126 0.15 -16.65 7.15
N TRP A 127 0.56 -15.78 8.07
CA TRP A 127 -0.26 -15.39 9.20
C TRP A 127 -1.59 -14.74 8.75
N LYS A 128 -1.53 -13.82 7.78
CA LYS A 128 -2.71 -13.15 7.22
C LYS A 128 -3.62 -14.12 6.47
N GLN A 129 -3.06 -15.13 5.80
CA GLN A 129 -3.84 -16.22 5.23
C GLN A 129 -4.65 -16.97 6.30
N SER A 130 -4.03 -17.28 7.45
CA SER A 130 -4.75 -17.92 8.54
C SER A 130 -5.76 -17.00 9.26
N TYR A 131 -5.57 -15.68 9.16
CA TYR A 131 -6.52 -14.70 9.68
C TYR A 131 -7.76 -14.57 8.78
N LYS A 132 -7.62 -14.76 7.47
CA LYS A 132 -8.72 -14.73 6.50
C LYS A 132 -9.91 -15.60 6.91
N ASP A 133 -9.63 -16.75 7.53
CA ASP A 133 -10.66 -17.69 7.98
C ASP A 133 -11.35 -17.28 9.30
N LYS A 134 -10.87 -16.20 9.94
CA LYS A 134 -11.37 -15.69 11.23
C LYS A 134 -12.16 -14.39 11.09
N THR A 135 -12.21 -13.80 9.90
CA THR A 135 -12.88 -12.53 9.62
C THR A 135 -13.99 -12.71 8.60
N ASP A 136 -15.10 -11.98 8.77
CA ASP A 136 -16.17 -11.89 7.77
C ASP A 136 -15.83 -10.90 6.64
N ALA A 137 -14.73 -10.12 6.79
CA ALA A 137 -14.31 -9.16 5.78
C ALA A 137 -13.67 -9.88 4.59
N LYS A 138 -13.98 -9.43 3.38
CA LYS A 138 -13.29 -9.89 2.17
C LYS A 138 -11.88 -9.33 2.16
N MET A 139 -10.88 -10.21 2.21
CA MET A 139 -9.48 -9.82 2.16
C MET A 139 -8.94 -9.81 0.73
N ALA A 140 -8.00 -8.88 0.46
CA ALA A 140 -7.17 -8.88 -0.74
C ALA A 140 -5.78 -8.30 -0.42
N ILE A 141 -4.78 -8.69 -1.20
CA ILE A 141 -3.44 -8.14 -1.16
C ILE A 141 -3.37 -6.98 -2.16
N ALA A 142 -3.00 -5.77 -1.72
CA ALA A 142 -2.68 -4.67 -2.59
C ALA A 142 -1.16 -4.52 -2.67
N THR A 143 -0.57 -4.65 -3.86
CA THR A 143 0.88 -4.52 -4.01
C THR A 143 1.29 -3.06 -4.11
N GLN A 144 2.55 -2.80 -3.75
CA GLN A 144 3.21 -1.58 -4.20
C GLN A 144 3.27 -1.59 -5.74
N PHE A 145 3.34 -0.41 -6.35
CA PHE A 145 3.49 -0.32 -7.80
C PHE A 145 4.82 -0.91 -8.26
N SER A 146 4.83 -1.46 -9.47
CA SER A 146 6.02 -1.99 -10.13
C SER A 146 6.00 -1.60 -11.61
N PHE A 147 7.18 -1.59 -12.24
CA PHE A 147 7.36 -1.38 -13.69
C PHE A 147 7.72 -2.67 -14.42
N GLU A 148 8.05 -3.73 -13.70
CA GLU A 148 8.40 -5.02 -14.27
C GLU A 148 7.39 -6.10 -13.91
N SER A 149 6.90 -6.83 -14.90
CA SER A 149 5.97 -7.94 -14.70
C SER A 149 6.65 -9.19 -14.13
N GLY A 150 7.94 -9.40 -14.44
CA GLY A 150 8.69 -10.59 -14.04
C GLY A 150 8.69 -10.85 -12.54
N PRO A 151 9.14 -9.90 -11.71
CA PRO A 151 9.11 -10.02 -10.25
C PRO A 151 7.71 -10.29 -9.71
N ILE A 152 6.69 -9.59 -10.24
CA ILE A 152 5.29 -9.76 -9.82
C ILE A 152 4.81 -11.19 -10.09
N ILE A 153 5.02 -11.70 -11.31
CA ILE A 153 4.58 -13.05 -11.72
C ILE A 153 5.30 -14.10 -10.86
N LYS A 154 6.61 -13.96 -10.68
CA LYS A 154 7.40 -14.88 -9.84
C LYS A 154 6.89 -14.90 -8.41
N TRP A 155 6.66 -13.73 -7.81
CA TRP A 155 6.14 -13.60 -6.46
C TRP A 155 4.73 -14.16 -6.33
N ALA A 156 3.81 -13.83 -7.26
CA ALA A 156 2.44 -14.34 -7.24
C ALA A 156 2.39 -15.87 -7.30
N ASN A 157 3.23 -16.49 -8.14
CA ASN A 157 3.35 -17.94 -8.21
C ASN A 157 3.94 -18.52 -6.91
N SER A 158 4.93 -17.87 -6.32
CA SER A 158 5.56 -18.30 -5.07
C SER A 158 4.54 -18.33 -3.91
N ILE A 159 3.78 -17.24 -3.70
CA ILE A 159 2.80 -17.20 -2.62
C ILE A 159 1.64 -18.17 -2.85
N LYS A 160 1.20 -18.36 -4.11
CA LYS A 160 0.21 -19.36 -4.45
C LYS A 160 0.69 -20.78 -4.13
N ASN A 161 1.94 -21.11 -4.48
CA ASN A 161 2.54 -22.41 -4.15
C ASN A 161 2.72 -22.61 -2.64
N ALA A 162 2.84 -21.52 -1.88
CA ALA A 162 2.88 -21.53 -0.41
C ALA A 162 1.48 -21.64 0.23
N GLY A 163 0.41 -21.81 -0.56
CA GLY A 163 -0.95 -22.00 -0.08
C GLY A 163 -1.69 -20.68 0.27
N ILE A 164 -1.19 -19.53 -0.23
CA ILE A 164 -1.87 -18.24 -0.06
C ILE A 164 -2.83 -18.03 -1.22
N ASP A 165 -4.13 -18.01 -0.92
CA ASP A 165 -5.23 -17.85 -1.89
C ASP A 165 -5.94 -16.50 -1.81
N ILE A 166 -5.40 -15.55 -1.02
CA ILE A 166 -5.92 -14.18 -0.93
C ILE A 166 -5.76 -13.51 -2.30
N PRO A 167 -6.83 -12.94 -2.89
CA PRO A 167 -6.77 -12.25 -4.17
C PRO A 167 -5.72 -11.13 -4.19
N ILE A 168 -5.03 -10.97 -5.34
CA ILE A 168 -3.97 -9.98 -5.51
C ILE A 168 -4.48 -8.83 -6.39
N HIS A 169 -4.35 -7.61 -5.90
CA HIS A 169 -4.53 -6.38 -6.66
C HIS A 169 -3.16 -5.77 -6.95
N ILE A 170 -2.78 -5.79 -8.21
CA ILE A 170 -1.46 -5.32 -8.64
C ILE A 170 -1.46 -3.81 -8.79
N GLY A 171 -0.51 -3.15 -8.13
CA GLY A 171 -0.22 -1.73 -8.30
C GLY A 171 0.56 -1.49 -9.59
N ILE A 172 0.05 -0.59 -10.43
CA ILE A 172 0.72 -0.13 -11.64
C ILE A 172 0.88 1.37 -11.53
N ALA A 173 2.07 1.89 -11.88
CA ALA A 173 2.28 3.33 -11.92
C ALA A 173 1.42 3.97 -13.02
N GLY A 174 0.64 4.97 -12.63
CA GLY A 174 -0.07 5.81 -13.59
C GLY A 174 0.88 6.73 -14.38
N PRO A 175 0.39 7.40 -15.45
CA PRO A 175 1.19 8.33 -16.22
C PRO A 175 1.62 9.51 -15.32
N ALA A 176 2.94 9.71 -15.20
CA ALA A 176 3.55 10.80 -14.46
C ALA A 176 4.90 11.16 -15.05
N LYS A 177 5.44 12.35 -14.71
CA LYS A 177 6.79 12.74 -15.12
C LYS A 177 7.80 11.76 -14.53
N LEU A 178 8.82 11.38 -15.31
CA LEU A 178 9.84 10.41 -14.93
C LEU A 178 10.50 10.73 -13.57
N GLN A 179 10.87 12.01 -13.34
CA GLN A 179 11.43 12.43 -12.05
C GLN A 179 10.47 12.22 -10.86
N THR A 180 9.18 12.35 -11.10
CA THR A 180 8.15 12.08 -10.08
C THR A 180 8.06 10.59 -9.77
N LEU A 181 8.10 9.74 -10.81
CA LEU A 181 8.12 8.29 -10.66
C LEU A 181 9.36 7.81 -9.90
N ILE A 182 10.55 8.37 -10.22
CA ILE A 182 11.79 8.06 -9.53
C ILE A 182 11.70 8.43 -8.04
N ARG A 183 11.20 9.62 -7.71
CA ARG A 183 11.01 10.04 -6.31
C ARG A 183 10.07 9.10 -5.55
N PHE A 184 8.96 8.70 -6.18
CA PHE A 184 8.04 7.73 -5.57
C PHE A 184 8.68 6.35 -5.41
N ALA A 185 9.43 5.87 -6.41
CA ALA A 185 10.12 4.59 -6.32
C ALA A 185 11.13 4.55 -5.15
N ILE A 186 11.87 5.65 -4.94
CA ILE A 186 12.78 5.78 -3.80
C ILE A 186 12.00 5.79 -2.48
N ALA A 187 10.96 6.62 -2.37
CA ALA A 187 10.16 6.75 -1.16
C ALA A 187 9.45 5.44 -0.78
N CYS A 188 9.07 4.64 -1.76
CA CYS A 188 8.38 3.36 -1.57
C CYS A 188 9.32 2.15 -1.45
N GLY A 189 10.64 2.34 -1.63
CA GLY A 189 11.64 1.27 -1.50
C GLY A 189 11.57 0.20 -2.60
N VAL A 190 11.02 0.51 -3.79
CA VAL A 190 10.91 -0.42 -4.92
C VAL A 190 12.21 -0.47 -5.70
N GLY A 191 13.12 -1.39 -5.31
CA GLY A 191 14.48 -1.45 -5.81
C GLY A 191 14.64 -1.82 -7.29
N PRO A 192 14.09 -2.94 -7.79
CA PRO A 192 14.13 -3.29 -9.21
C PRO A 192 13.47 -2.25 -10.11
N SER A 193 12.28 -1.79 -9.76
CA SER A 193 11.58 -0.73 -10.48
C SER A 193 12.36 0.60 -10.52
N LEU A 194 13.11 0.93 -9.47
CA LEU A 194 13.97 2.11 -9.46
C LEU A 194 15.10 2.01 -10.50
N LYS A 195 15.72 0.83 -10.66
CA LYS A 195 16.79 0.61 -11.66
C LYS A 195 16.27 0.81 -13.09
N VAL A 196 15.05 0.34 -13.38
CA VAL A 196 14.41 0.55 -14.69
C VAL A 196 14.26 2.03 -14.99
N LEU A 197 13.69 2.79 -14.05
CA LEU A 197 13.50 4.23 -14.20
C LEU A 197 14.81 5.02 -14.35
N GLN A 198 15.87 4.62 -13.63
CA GLN A 198 17.18 5.24 -13.74
C GLN A 198 17.84 4.96 -15.10
N ASN A 199 17.72 3.74 -15.64
CA ASN A 199 18.20 3.38 -16.96
C ASN A 199 17.48 4.18 -18.06
N GLU A 200 16.16 4.30 -17.97
CA GLU A 200 15.36 5.14 -18.89
C GLU A 200 15.81 6.60 -18.85
N GLN A 201 16.08 7.14 -17.66
CA GLN A 201 16.58 8.52 -17.51
C GLN A 201 17.95 8.71 -18.18
N GLN A 202 18.88 7.77 -18.01
CA GLN A 202 20.20 7.80 -18.63
C GLN A 202 20.09 7.71 -20.17
N THR A 203 19.24 6.84 -20.67
CA THR A 203 18.96 6.68 -22.10
C THR A 203 18.44 7.97 -22.70
N LEU A 204 17.46 8.62 -22.07
CA LEU A 204 16.91 9.89 -22.52
C LEU A 204 17.99 11.01 -22.51
N GLN A 205 18.80 11.09 -21.46
CA GLN A 205 19.90 12.08 -21.39
C GLN A 205 20.94 11.86 -22.47
N SER A 206 21.32 10.62 -22.77
CA SER A 206 22.27 10.32 -23.86
C SER A 206 21.70 10.71 -25.23
N PHE A 207 20.42 10.48 -25.48
CA PHE A 207 19.75 10.92 -26.70
C PHE A 207 19.77 12.45 -26.85
N PHE A 208 19.48 13.20 -25.78
CA PHE A 208 19.53 14.67 -25.80
C PHE A 208 20.96 15.21 -26.02
N CYS A 209 21.98 14.56 -25.47
CA CYS A 209 23.37 14.93 -25.71
C CYS A 209 23.80 14.68 -27.17
N LEU A 210 23.34 13.61 -27.80
CA LEU A 210 23.66 13.26 -29.18
C LEU A 210 22.97 14.20 -30.20
N THR A 211 21.77 14.71 -29.86
CA THR A 211 21.01 15.61 -30.73
C THR A 211 21.45 17.09 -30.66
N ASN A 212 22.18 17.46 -29.60
CA ASN A 212 22.68 18.82 -29.36
C ASN A 212 24.16 19.03 -29.73
N GLN A 213 24.79 18.14 -30.48
CA GLN A 213 26.13 18.41 -31.02
C GLN A 213 26.01 19.40 -32.16
N PRO A 214 26.76 20.51 -32.12
CA PRO A 214 26.80 21.44 -33.23
C PRO A 214 27.33 20.73 -34.50
N LYS A 215 26.55 20.78 -35.57
CA LYS A 215 27.03 20.32 -36.87
C LYS A 215 28.14 21.29 -37.29
N PHE A 216 29.37 20.83 -37.32
CA PHE A 216 30.50 21.52 -37.97
C PHE A 216 30.37 21.46 -39.48
#